data_b8d33d4762bf232adc00bc3fafa6621c
#
_entry.id   b8d33d4762bf232adc00bc3fafa6621c
#
_cell.length_a   1.000
_cell.length_b   1.000
_cell.length_c   1.000
_cell.angle_alpha   90.00
_cell.angle_beta   90.00
_cell.angle_gamma   90.00
#
_symmetry.space_group_name_H-M   'P 1'
#
loop_
_entity.id
_entity.type
_entity.pdbx_description
1 polymer ?
#
loop_
_entity_poly.entity_id
_entity_poly.type
_entity_poly.pdbx_seq_one_letter_code
_entity_poly.pdbx_strand_id
1 'polypeptide(L)'
;MMKKTVLILMAIAVAAMPMYAQKSKKQAAPEPEGYKFTTVVSLPVTPVKNQSATGTCWCFATTSFMESELLRMGKGEYDLAEMYVVRKTYENRLFDNYLRRGKGNLGQGSLSPSWLRVFRENGIVPQEVYSGINYDSQLHNHSELQSYIDAIATVPVKMRRLSEESNEVANAVLDIYMGEVPATFTYKGQSYTPKTFAASLGLNMDDYVHITSFSHFPFYTEGLLEVPDNWEMNRFHNVPLDELIQIMDYALNNGYTVAWDGDVSERGFSHANGVAINPDLARVESLAGTDRARFEAAQGAPAANQALFEKPGPEINVTQEIRQNGYETFV
;
A
#
# COMPACT_ATOMS: atom_id res chain seq x y z
N MET A 1 -95.62 -8.43 -33.68
CA MET A 1 -95.50 -9.83 -33.30
C MET A 1 -93.99 -10.10 -32.97
N MET A 2 -93.70 -10.16 -31.68
CA MET A 2 -92.37 -10.27 -31.15
C MET A 2 -91.97 -11.72 -30.91
N LYS A 3 -90.84 -12.17 -31.54
CA LYS A 3 -90.25 -13.45 -31.20
C LYS A 3 -89.17 -13.23 -30.14
N LYS A 4 -89.37 -13.81 -28.97
CA LYS A 4 -88.37 -13.84 -27.91
C LYS A 4 -87.33 -14.88 -28.18
N THR A 5 -86.08 -14.47 -28.28
CA THR A 5 -84.96 -15.35 -28.37
C THR A 5 -84.37 -15.47 -26.96
N VAL A 6 -84.37 -16.66 -26.41
CA VAL A 6 -83.76 -16.98 -25.10
C VAL A 6 -82.26 -17.28 -25.34
N LEU A 7 -81.38 -16.51 -24.74
CA LEU A 7 -79.92 -16.74 -24.74
C LEU A 7 -79.57 -17.54 -23.50
N ILE A 8 -79.12 -18.78 -23.69
CA ILE A 8 -78.63 -19.61 -22.60
C ILE A 8 -77.15 -19.24 -22.39
N LEU A 9 -76.82 -18.63 -21.26
CA LEU A 9 -75.47 -18.37 -20.81
C LEU A 9 -74.95 -19.64 -20.13
N MET A 10 -74.04 -20.36 -20.76
CA MET A 10 -73.23 -21.40 -20.14
C MET A 10 -72.07 -20.75 -19.39
N ALA A 11 -72.14 -20.73 -18.09
CA ALA A 11 -71.02 -20.31 -17.20
C ALA A 11 -70.01 -21.47 -17.10
N ILE A 12 -68.88 -21.32 -17.78
CA ILE A 12 -67.76 -22.23 -17.57
C ILE A 12 -66.99 -21.73 -16.34
N ALA A 13 -67.13 -22.46 -15.25
CA ALA A 13 -66.30 -22.25 -14.07
C ALA A 13 -64.92 -22.83 -14.29
N VAL A 14 -63.94 -21.97 -14.62
CA VAL A 14 -62.54 -22.33 -14.64
C VAL A 14 -62.05 -22.33 -13.18
N ALA A 15 -61.85 -23.51 -12.62
CA ALA A 15 -61.21 -23.69 -11.34
C ALA A 15 -59.75 -23.25 -11.44
N ALA A 16 -59.42 -22.05 -10.95
CA ALA A 16 -58.06 -21.60 -10.78
C ALA A 16 -57.40 -22.38 -9.63
N MET A 17 -56.65 -23.41 -9.95
CA MET A 17 -55.72 -24.00 -8.99
C MET A 17 -54.57 -23.03 -8.76
N PRO A 18 -54.24 -22.67 -7.50
CA PRO A 18 -53.05 -21.93 -7.23
C PRO A 18 -51.82 -22.81 -7.55
N MET A 19 -51.14 -22.50 -8.62
CA MET A 19 -49.79 -23.04 -8.89
C MET A 19 -48.86 -22.45 -7.83
N TYR A 20 -48.64 -23.19 -6.77
CA TYR A 20 -47.54 -22.90 -5.86
C TYR A 20 -46.24 -23.11 -6.65
N ALA A 21 -45.65 -22.01 -7.11
CA ALA A 21 -44.29 -22.01 -7.60
C ALA A 21 -43.36 -22.37 -6.42
N GLN A 22 -43.03 -23.65 -6.36
CA GLN A 22 -42.02 -24.15 -5.47
C GLN A 22 -40.69 -23.45 -5.87
N LYS A 23 -40.39 -22.34 -5.18
CA LYS A 23 -39.04 -21.75 -5.25
C LYS A 23 -38.10 -22.86 -4.79
N SER A 24 -37.48 -23.52 -5.76
CA SER A 24 -36.32 -24.36 -5.49
C SER A 24 -35.33 -23.44 -4.75
N LYS A 25 -35.10 -23.67 -3.47
CA LYS A 25 -33.94 -23.12 -2.79
C LYS A 25 -32.75 -23.58 -3.64
N LYS A 26 -32.19 -22.66 -4.45
CA LYS A 26 -30.86 -22.86 -4.98
C LYS A 26 -30.01 -23.16 -3.76
N GLN A 27 -29.64 -24.42 -3.60
CA GLN A 27 -28.64 -24.82 -2.65
C GLN A 27 -27.42 -23.96 -3.01
N ALA A 28 -27.04 -23.04 -2.13
CA ALA A 28 -25.83 -22.26 -2.33
C ALA A 28 -24.73 -23.31 -2.63
N ALA A 29 -24.01 -23.10 -3.73
CA ALA A 29 -22.85 -23.91 -4.01
C ALA A 29 -22.00 -23.87 -2.72
N PRO A 30 -21.41 -25.00 -2.30
CA PRO A 30 -20.51 -24.98 -1.15
C PRO A 30 -19.48 -23.89 -1.42
N GLU A 31 -19.33 -22.97 -0.46
CA GLU A 31 -18.26 -21.96 -0.55
C GLU A 31 -16.96 -22.73 -0.80
N PRO A 32 -16.13 -22.28 -1.74
CA PRO A 32 -14.86 -22.94 -1.99
C PRO A 32 -14.12 -23.04 -0.66
N GLU A 33 -13.61 -24.21 -0.33
CA GLU A 33 -12.77 -24.42 0.86
C GLU A 33 -11.52 -23.54 0.69
N GLY A 34 -11.59 -22.30 1.22
CA GLY A 34 -10.49 -21.38 1.26
C GLY A 34 -9.57 -21.65 2.45
N TYR A 35 -8.46 -20.94 2.51
CA TYR A 35 -7.57 -20.96 3.66
C TYR A 35 -8.33 -20.51 4.91
N LYS A 36 -8.18 -21.25 6.01
CA LYS A 36 -8.73 -20.87 7.32
C LYS A 36 -7.62 -20.26 8.15
N PHE A 37 -7.79 -18.98 8.49
CA PHE A 37 -6.84 -18.26 9.33
C PHE A 37 -7.35 -18.22 10.77
N THR A 38 -6.43 -18.35 11.71
CA THR A 38 -6.68 -18.06 13.13
C THR A 38 -5.91 -16.80 13.50
N THR A 39 -6.61 -15.79 14.01
CA THR A 39 -5.95 -14.57 14.48
C THR A 39 -5.16 -14.91 15.74
N VAL A 40 -3.83 -14.75 15.68
CA VAL A 40 -2.93 -14.95 16.81
C VAL A 40 -2.75 -13.65 17.59
N VAL A 41 -2.51 -12.53 16.89
CA VAL A 41 -2.36 -11.21 17.47
C VAL A 41 -3.20 -10.22 16.68
N SER A 42 -3.88 -9.31 17.36
CA SER A 42 -4.58 -8.19 16.75
C SER A 42 -4.32 -6.94 17.59
N LEU A 43 -3.66 -5.96 17.00
CA LEU A 43 -3.30 -4.71 17.65
C LEU A 43 -4.24 -3.58 17.19
N PRO A 44 -4.49 -2.57 18.02
CA PRO A 44 -5.22 -1.38 17.60
C PRO A 44 -4.47 -0.65 16.48
N VAL A 45 -5.19 -0.34 15.42
CA VAL A 45 -4.70 0.43 14.26
C VAL A 45 -5.74 1.46 13.83
N THR A 46 -5.29 2.49 13.13
CA THR A 46 -6.20 3.45 12.47
C THR A 46 -6.83 2.84 11.23
N PRO A 47 -7.94 3.39 10.72
CA PRO A 47 -8.58 2.89 9.51
C PRO A 47 -7.64 2.91 8.30
N VAL A 48 -7.76 1.89 7.44
CA VAL A 48 -7.01 1.81 6.18
C VAL A 48 -7.40 2.97 5.26
N LYS A 49 -6.41 3.66 4.73
CA LYS A 49 -6.57 4.78 3.80
C LYS A 49 -6.23 4.38 2.37
N ASN A 50 -6.83 5.07 1.41
CA ASN A 50 -6.67 4.77 -0.02
C ASN A 50 -5.69 5.74 -0.68
N GLN A 51 -4.53 5.25 -1.11
CA GLN A 51 -3.57 6.03 -1.89
C GLN A 51 -4.04 6.37 -3.30
N SER A 52 -5.06 5.68 -3.80
CA SER A 52 -5.61 5.83 -5.15
C SER A 52 -4.56 5.67 -6.26
N ALA A 53 -4.59 6.53 -7.30
CA ALA A 53 -3.69 6.45 -8.45
C ALA A 53 -2.34 7.14 -8.17
N THR A 54 -1.63 6.67 -7.14
CA THR A 54 -0.28 7.13 -6.77
C THR A 54 0.63 5.96 -6.44
N GLY A 55 1.95 6.14 -6.58
CA GLY A 55 2.97 5.20 -6.12
C GLY A 55 3.46 5.51 -4.70
N THR A 56 2.55 5.85 -3.77
CA THR A 56 2.89 6.35 -2.43
C THR A 56 2.55 5.37 -1.30
N CYS A 57 2.43 4.07 -1.62
CA CYS A 57 2.13 3.00 -0.64
C CYS A 57 3.07 3.02 0.57
N TRP A 58 4.35 3.24 0.36
CA TRP A 58 5.36 3.38 1.41
C TRP A 58 4.98 4.43 2.46
N CYS A 59 4.43 5.56 2.00
CA CYS A 59 4.03 6.66 2.88
C CYS A 59 2.77 6.31 3.67
N PHE A 60 1.76 5.74 3.02
CA PHE A 60 0.52 5.31 3.67
C PHE A 60 0.78 4.23 4.72
N ALA A 61 1.61 3.22 4.38
CA ALA A 61 1.98 2.17 5.32
C ALA A 61 2.75 2.72 6.53
N THR A 62 3.75 3.60 6.30
CA THR A 62 4.54 4.17 7.39
C THR A 62 3.71 5.12 8.24
N THR A 63 2.80 5.91 7.64
CA THR A 63 1.89 6.77 8.41
C THR A 63 0.99 5.94 9.31
N SER A 64 0.38 4.87 8.78
CA SER A 64 -0.45 3.96 9.57
C SER A 64 0.35 3.32 10.74
N PHE A 65 1.61 2.95 10.51
CA PHE A 65 2.50 2.46 11.54
C PHE A 65 2.73 3.53 12.64
N MET A 66 3.02 4.77 12.27
CA MET A 66 3.23 5.86 13.23
C MET A 66 1.95 6.24 14.00
N GLU A 67 0.81 6.20 13.35
CA GLU A 67 -0.50 6.37 14.01
C GLU A 67 -0.77 5.24 15.02
N SER A 68 -0.41 4.01 14.68
CA SER A 68 -0.48 2.86 15.60
C SER A 68 0.45 3.02 16.80
N GLU A 69 1.64 3.59 16.60
CA GLU A 69 2.55 3.92 17.70
C GLU A 69 1.95 4.98 18.63
N LEU A 70 1.28 5.99 18.10
CA LEU A 70 0.57 6.98 18.92
C LEU A 70 -0.55 6.34 19.73
N LEU A 71 -1.30 5.39 19.17
CA LEU A 71 -2.28 4.59 19.92
C LEU A 71 -1.61 3.78 21.03
N ARG A 72 -0.51 3.07 20.74
CA ARG A 72 0.26 2.27 21.72
C ARG A 72 0.81 3.14 22.84
N MET A 73 1.28 4.36 22.54
CA MET A 73 1.78 5.33 23.50
C MET A 73 0.67 5.99 24.36
N GLY A 74 -0.59 5.67 24.10
CA GLY A 74 -1.74 6.27 24.81
C GLY A 74 -1.99 7.74 24.43
N LYS A 75 -1.48 8.20 23.29
CA LYS A 75 -1.69 9.58 22.79
C LYS A 75 -3.09 9.77 22.17
N GLY A 76 -3.80 8.68 21.88
CA GLY A 76 -5.06 8.67 21.20
C GLY A 76 -4.93 8.53 19.69
N GLU A 77 -6.05 8.65 19.00
CA GLU A 77 -6.14 8.51 17.56
C GLU A 77 -5.76 9.83 16.88
N TYR A 78 -4.88 9.71 15.91
CA TYR A 78 -4.47 10.79 15.02
C TYR A 78 -4.66 10.34 13.57
N ASP A 79 -5.00 11.30 12.71
CA ASP A 79 -5.06 11.17 11.27
C ASP A 79 -4.00 12.12 10.69
N LEU A 80 -2.84 11.57 10.34
CA LEU A 80 -1.67 12.31 9.87
C LEU A 80 -1.69 12.42 8.33
N ALA A 81 -1.25 13.56 7.81
CA ALA A 81 -1.29 13.83 6.36
C ALA A 81 -0.15 13.12 5.62
N GLU A 82 -0.45 12.02 4.97
CA GLU A 82 0.50 11.30 4.10
C GLU A 82 1.04 12.21 2.99
N MET A 83 0.17 12.97 2.37
CA MET A 83 0.53 13.83 1.24
C MET A 83 1.43 15.00 1.62
N TYR A 84 1.45 15.40 2.90
CA TYR A 84 2.46 16.33 3.40
C TYR A 84 3.87 15.72 3.27
N VAL A 85 4.03 14.49 3.69
CA VAL A 85 5.30 13.74 3.60
C VAL A 85 5.69 13.51 2.14
N VAL A 86 4.73 13.09 1.32
CA VAL A 86 4.94 12.89 -0.12
C VAL A 86 5.41 14.18 -0.80
N ARG A 87 4.76 15.32 -0.52
CA ARG A 87 5.16 16.61 -1.08
C ARG A 87 6.60 16.98 -0.70
N LYS A 88 6.95 16.85 0.58
CA LYS A 88 8.32 17.11 1.05
C LYS A 88 9.34 16.15 0.42
N THR A 89 8.93 14.94 0.13
CA THR A 89 9.75 13.97 -0.58
C THR A 89 9.95 14.38 -2.05
N TYR A 90 8.95 14.89 -2.75
CA TYR A 90 9.12 15.44 -4.11
C TYR A 90 10.10 16.60 -4.15
N GLU A 91 10.00 17.56 -3.21
CA GLU A 91 10.95 18.67 -3.09
C GLU A 91 12.39 18.14 -2.97
N ASN A 92 12.62 17.15 -2.12
CA ASN A 92 13.93 16.54 -1.91
C ASN A 92 14.44 15.76 -3.12
N ARG A 93 13.55 15.04 -3.84
CA ARG A 93 13.92 14.32 -5.07
C ARG A 93 14.38 15.25 -6.18
N LEU A 94 13.73 16.37 -6.35
CA LEU A 94 14.14 17.39 -7.32
C LEU A 94 15.55 17.90 -7.01
N PHE A 95 15.84 18.15 -5.73
CA PHE A 95 17.17 18.57 -5.28
C PHE A 95 18.21 17.47 -5.46
N ASP A 96 17.91 16.22 -5.07
CA ASP A 96 18.79 15.06 -5.25
C ASP A 96 19.09 14.82 -6.73
N ASN A 97 18.08 14.92 -7.60
CA ASN A 97 18.25 14.78 -9.04
C ASN A 97 19.21 15.84 -9.61
N TYR A 98 19.14 17.08 -9.14
CA TYR A 98 20.10 18.11 -9.52
C TYR A 98 21.52 17.76 -9.08
N LEU A 99 21.70 17.36 -7.82
CA LEU A 99 23.01 16.93 -7.29
C LEU A 99 23.60 15.75 -8.05
N ARG A 100 22.78 14.82 -8.48
CA ARG A 100 23.16 13.64 -9.31
C ARG A 100 23.21 13.96 -10.81
N ARG A 101 23.12 15.23 -11.18
CA ARG A 101 23.20 15.66 -12.59
C ARG A 101 22.17 15.01 -13.49
N GLY A 102 20.94 14.87 -13.03
CA GLY A 102 19.83 14.28 -13.75
C GLY A 102 19.76 12.74 -13.69
N LYS A 103 20.50 12.12 -12.79
CA LYS A 103 20.51 10.66 -12.56
C LYS A 103 19.85 10.28 -11.21
N GLY A 104 19.11 11.18 -10.62
CA GLY A 104 18.29 10.89 -9.44
C GLY A 104 17.06 10.06 -9.80
N ASN A 105 16.51 9.39 -8.80
CA ASN A 105 15.21 8.72 -8.93
C ASN A 105 14.08 9.73 -8.70
N LEU A 106 13.33 10.08 -9.73
CA LEU A 106 12.19 10.99 -9.65
C LEU A 106 10.84 10.26 -9.49
N GLY A 107 10.84 8.96 -9.44
CA GLY A 107 9.62 8.14 -9.27
C GLY A 107 8.91 8.41 -7.94
N GLN A 108 7.72 7.86 -7.76
CA GLN A 108 6.88 8.09 -6.58
C GLN A 108 7.20 7.15 -5.41
N GLY A 109 7.79 5.98 -5.70
CA GLY A 109 8.16 4.97 -4.71
C GLY A 109 9.27 5.45 -3.77
N SER A 110 9.24 5.05 -2.52
CA SER A 110 10.26 5.29 -1.50
C SER A 110 10.13 4.24 -0.40
N LEU A 111 10.88 4.42 0.68
CA LEU A 111 10.85 3.54 1.86
C LEU A 111 10.56 4.35 3.13
N SER A 112 10.24 3.66 4.21
CA SER A 112 9.94 4.28 5.52
C SER A 112 11.00 5.27 6.02
N PRO A 113 12.32 5.10 5.80
CA PRO A 113 13.30 6.11 6.19
C PRO A 113 13.01 7.52 5.66
N SER A 114 12.43 7.65 4.45
CA SER A 114 12.05 8.95 3.89
C SER A 114 10.96 9.63 4.73
N TRP A 115 10.00 8.86 5.26
CA TRP A 115 8.99 9.38 6.17
C TRP A 115 9.62 9.92 7.45
N LEU A 116 10.50 9.13 8.08
CA LEU A 116 11.20 9.51 9.30
C LEU A 116 12.04 10.77 9.10
N ARG A 117 12.73 10.87 7.96
CA ARG A 117 13.51 12.06 7.62
C ARG A 117 12.62 13.29 7.48
N VAL A 118 11.51 13.21 6.74
CA VAL A 118 10.58 14.34 6.59
C VAL A 118 10.03 14.77 7.95
N PHE A 119 9.61 13.84 8.79
CA PHE A 119 9.15 14.15 10.14
C PHE A 119 10.22 14.88 10.95
N ARG A 120 11.45 14.39 10.92
CA ARG A 120 12.59 14.99 11.64
C ARG A 120 12.92 16.39 11.11
N GLU A 121 12.95 16.58 9.80
CA GLU A 121 13.39 17.83 9.15
C GLU A 121 12.27 18.85 8.99
N ASN A 122 11.06 18.42 8.69
CA ASN A 122 9.94 19.28 8.30
C ASN A 122 8.78 19.26 9.31
N GLY A 123 8.69 18.23 10.15
CA GLY A 123 7.54 17.98 11.00
C GLY A 123 6.43 17.22 10.25
N ILE A 124 5.21 17.35 10.73
CA ILE A 124 4.01 16.72 10.18
C ILE A 124 2.80 17.62 10.41
N VAL A 125 1.72 17.41 9.68
CA VAL A 125 0.44 18.09 9.89
C VAL A 125 -0.70 17.04 9.94
N PRO A 126 -1.86 17.36 10.57
CA PRO A 126 -3.04 16.53 10.48
C PRO A 126 -3.61 16.48 9.06
N GLN A 127 -4.27 15.38 8.69
CA GLN A 127 -4.93 15.22 7.40
C GLN A 127 -6.00 16.27 7.13
N GLU A 128 -6.76 16.68 8.16
CA GLU A 128 -7.76 17.74 8.03
C GLU A 128 -7.19 19.12 7.68
N VAL A 129 -5.88 19.32 7.90
CA VAL A 129 -5.17 20.57 7.62
C VAL A 129 -4.59 20.56 6.20
N TYR A 130 -4.21 19.40 5.70
CA TYR A 130 -3.56 19.26 4.40
C TYR A 130 -3.93 17.94 3.74
N SER A 131 -4.86 18.00 2.79
CA SER A 131 -5.32 16.80 2.06
C SER A 131 -4.36 16.35 0.96
N GLY A 132 -3.53 17.26 0.44
CA GLY A 132 -2.68 17.02 -0.73
C GLY A 132 -3.46 16.87 -2.05
N ILE A 133 -4.68 17.41 -2.11
CA ILE A 133 -5.51 17.48 -3.32
C ILE A 133 -5.92 18.92 -3.52
N ASN A 134 -5.55 19.51 -4.66
CA ASN A 134 -5.93 20.87 -5.05
C ASN A 134 -6.47 20.92 -6.49
N TYR A 135 -7.27 19.92 -6.86
CA TYR A 135 -7.95 19.80 -8.15
C TYR A 135 -9.33 19.17 -7.94
N ASP A 136 -10.18 19.21 -8.94
CA ASP A 136 -11.57 18.72 -8.84
C ASP A 136 -11.63 17.19 -8.78
N SER A 137 -11.25 16.63 -7.64
CA SER A 137 -11.31 15.20 -7.32
C SER A 137 -11.31 14.98 -5.82
N GLN A 138 -11.87 13.85 -5.38
CA GLN A 138 -11.77 13.35 -4.02
C GLN A 138 -10.70 12.25 -3.87
N LEU A 139 -10.05 11.89 -4.98
CA LEU A 139 -9.08 10.81 -5.04
C LEU A 139 -7.75 11.33 -5.57
N HIS A 140 -6.67 10.86 -4.98
CA HIS A 140 -5.31 11.20 -5.43
C HIS A 140 -5.03 10.63 -6.82
N ASN A 141 -4.43 11.46 -7.68
CA ASN A 141 -3.89 11.03 -8.97
C ASN A 141 -2.64 11.87 -9.29
N HIS A 142 -1.49 11.23 -9.22
CA HIS A 142 -0.21 11.90 -9.45
C HIS A 142 0.35 11.66 -10.86
N SER A 143 -0.42 11.10 -11.79
CA SER A 143 0.09 10.78 -13.14
C SER A 143 0.54 12.01 -13.91
N GLU A 144 -0.28 13.08 -13.90
CA GLU A 144 0.07 14.33 -14.56
C GLU A 144 1.13 15.10 -13.78
N LEU A 145 0.98 15.20 -12.45
CA LEU A 145 1.99 15.80 -11.56
C LEU A 145 3.37 15.20 -11.78
N GLN A 146 3.48 13.86 -11.87
CA GLN A 146 4.75 13.18 -12.13
C GLN A 146 5.37 13.63 -13.45
N SER A 147 4.55 13.79 -14.51
CA SER A 147 5.04 14.24 -15.80
C SER A 147 5.60 15.66 -15.75
N TYR A 148 4.98 16.54 -14.95
CA TYR A 148 5.52 17.90 -14.72
C TYR A 148 6.80 17.86 -13.88
N ILE A 149 6.87 17.05 -12.82
CA ILE A 149 8.08 16.86 -12.02
C ILE A 149 9.24 16.44 -12.90
N ASP A 150 9.04 15.42 -13.75
CA ASP A 150 10.06 14.92 -14.67
C ASP A 150 10.53 16.02 -15.65
N ALA A 151 9.61 16.81 -16.16
CA ALA A 151 9.94 17.90 -17.09
C ALA A 151 10.74 19.02 -16.43
N ILE A 152 10.27 19.54 -15.29
CA ILE A 152 10.94 20.66 -14.60
C ILE A 152 12.29 20.25 -14.00
N ALA A 153 12.46 19.00 -13.57
CA ALA A 153 13.72 18.48 -13.05
C ALA A 153 14.88 18.57 -14.06
N THR A 154 14.58 18.60 -15.36
CA THR A 154 15.59 18.70 -16.41
C THR A 154 16.22 20.08 -16.54
N VAL A 155 15.49 21.14 -16.18
CA VAL A 155 15.90 22.53 -16.42
C VAL A 155 17.17 22.91 -15.64
N PRO A 156 17.20 22.77 -14.29
CA PRO A 156 18.41 23.14 -13.53
C PRO A 156 19.61 22.27 -13.91
N VAL A 157 19.40 21.02 -14.31
CA VAL A 157 20.45 20.12 -14.77
C VAL A 157 21.06 20.61 -16.08
N LYS A 158 20.24 20.98 -17.09
CA LYS A 158 20.67 21.54 -18.36
C LYS A 158 21.38 22.88 -18.19
N MET A 159 20.84 23.72 -17.32
CA MET A 159 21.43 25.03 -17.02
C MET A 159 22.66 24.95 -16.10
N ARG A 160 22.95 23.79 -15.52
CA ARG A 160 24.01 23.56 -14.52
C ARG A 160 23.94 24.53 -13.34
N ARG A 161 22.76 24.94 -13.03
CA ARG A 161 22.46 25.90 -11.96
C ARG A 161 21.08 25.60 -11.36
N LEU A 162 21.03 25.45 -10.05
CA LEU A 162 19.77 25.47 -9.29
C LEU A 162 19.58 26.90 -8.78
N SER A 163 18.67 27.60 -9.40
CA SER A 163 18.32 28.98 -9.01
C SER A 163 17.14 29.00 -8.05
N GLU A 164 16.94 30.13 -7.43
CA GLU A 164 15.77 30.38 -6.56
C GLU A 164 14.48 30.23 -7.36
N GLU A 165 14.43 30.80 -8.57
CA GLU A 165 13.29 30.65 -9.49
C GLU A 165 12.98 29.21 -9.86
N SER A 166 14.00 28.35 -9.97
CA SER A 166 13.78 26.91 -10.22
C SER A 166 13.04 26.26 -9.05
N ASN A 167 13.36 26.65 -7.80
CA ASN A 167 12.66 26.16 -6.61
C ASN A 167 11.24 26.73 -6.53
N GLU A 168 11.05 28.02 -6.88
CA GLU A 168 9.72 28.64 -6.94
C GLU A 168 8.82 27.94 -7.96
N VAL A 169 9.34 27.63 -9.16
CA VAL A 169 8.60 26.88 -10.18
C VAL A 169 8.23 25.49 -9.67
N ALA A 170 9.16 24.80 -9.01
CA ALA A 170 8.89 23.48 -8.45
C ALA A 170 7.78 23.55 -7.38
N ASN A 171 7.85 24.50 -6.48
CA ASN A 171 6.82 24.72 -5.47
C ASN A 171 5.47 25.10 -6.10
N ALA A 172 5.45 25.97 -7.10
CA ALA A 172 4.21 26.34 -7.79
C ALA A 172 3.53 25.14 -8.46
N VAL A 173 4.29 24.23 -9.09
CA VAL A 173 3.74 23.00 -9.63
C VAL A 173 3.15 22.13 -8.51
N LEU A 174 3.86 21.94 -7.42
CA LEU A 174 3.36 21.17 -6.28
C LEU A 174 2.12 21.84 -5.64
N ASP A 175 2.07 23.18 -5.56
CA ASP A 175 0.92 23.90 -5.02
C ASP A 175 -0.32 23.76 -5.90
N ILE A 176 -0.16 23.74 -7.22
CA ILE A 176 -1.27 23.54 -8.16
C ILE A 176 -1.94 22.18 -7.95
N TYR A 177 -1.16 21.13 -7.75
CA TYR A 177 -1.71 19.78 -7.62
C TYR A 177 -2.01 19.35 -6.19
N MET A 178 -1.17 19.76 -5.24
CA MET A 178 -1.22 19.25 -3.86
C MET A 178 -1.69 20.30 -2.85
N GLY A 179 -1.82 21.56 -3.26
CA GLY A 179 -2.14 22.68 -2.38
C GLY A 179 -0.93 23.24 -1.63
N GLU A 180 -1.06 24.47 -1.17
CA GLU A 180 -0.03 25.13 -0.36
C GLU A 180 0.08 24.49 1.02
N VAL A 181 1.32 24.30 1.49
CA VAL A 181 1.57 23.81 2.83
C VAL A 181 1.39 24.95 3.83
N PRO A 182 0.52 24.82 4.83
CA PRO A 182 0.32 25.87 5.81
C PRO A 182 1.56 26.04 6.70
N ALA A 183 2.05 27.26 6.80
CA ALA A 183 3.14 27.60 7.72
C ALA A 183 2.72 27.47 9.20
N THR A 184 1.45 27.79 9.47
CA THR A 184 0.80 27.65 10.79
C THR A 184 -0.64 27.18 10.60
N PHE A 185 -1.16 26.44 11.57
CA PHE A 185 -2.53 25.94 11.55
C PHE A 185 -3.08 25.78 12.96
N THR A 186 -4.40 25.65 13.08
CA THR A 186 -5.06 25.36 14.34
C THR A 186 -5.56 23.91 14.31
N TYR A 187 -5.23 23.13 15.33
CA TYR A 187 -5.70 21.76 15.52
C TYR A 187 -6.16 21.56 16.96
N LYS A 188 -7.36 21.04 17.14
CA LYS A 188 -7.99 20.86 18.48
C LYS A 188 -7.90 22.10 19.37
N GLY A 189 -8.07 23.29 18.76
CA GLY A 189 -8.08 24.58 19.47
C GLY A 189 -6.70 25.15 19.82
N GLN A 190 -5.62 24.52 19.42
CA GLN A 190 -4.24 24.99 19.63
C GLN A 190 -3.58 25.34 18.30
N SER A 191 -2.76 26.41 18.29
CA SER A 191 -1.99 26.82 17.11
C SER A 191 -0.66 26.10 17.05
N TYR A 192 -0.30 25.65 15.86
CA TYR A 192 0.92 24.89 15.59
C TYR A 192 1.60 25.35 14.31
N THR A 193 2.89 25.11 14.23
CA THR A 193 3.62 24.91 12.99
C THR A 193 3.75 23.39 12.77
N PRO A 194 4.10 22.90 11.57
CA PRO A 194 4.34 21.46 11.36
C PRO A 194 5.35 20.87 12.35
N LYS A 195 6.39 21.60 12.70
CA LYS A 195 7.42 21.18 13.67
C LYS A 195 6.90 21.13 15.10
N THR A 196 6.16 22.11 15.54
CA THR A 196 5.62 22.12 16.92
C THR A 196 4.52 21.09 17.09
N PHE A 197 3.77 20.79 16.04
CA PHE A 197 2.80 19.69 16.05
C PHE A 197 3.52 18.34 16.15
N ALA A 198 4.53 18.10 15.32
CA ALA A 198 5.35 16.89 15.41
C ALA A 198 5.95 16.69 16.81
N ALA A 199 6.51 17.73 17.41
CA ALA A 199 7.04 17.70 18.77
C ALA A 199 5.97 17.34 19.83
N SER A 200 4.73 17.79 19.65
CA SER A 200 3.62 17.50 20.58
C SER A 200 3.20 16.03 20.57
N LEU A 201 3.45 15.32 19.47
CA LEU A 201 3.15 13.87 19.35
C LEU A 201 4.07 13.03 20.24
N GLY A 202 5.29 13.49 20.49
CA GLY A 202 6.26 12.78 21.35
C GLY A 202 6.89 11.56 20.67
N LEU A 203 6.78 11.44 19.33
CA LEU A 203 7.50 10.43 18.56
C LEU A 203 8.97 10.82 18.46
N ASN A 204 9.85 9.88 18.77
CA ASN A 204 11.29 10.03 18.58
C ASN A 204 11.76 9.14 17.43
N MET A 205 12.22 9.74 16.34
CA MET A 205 12.61 9.00 15.13
C MET A 205 13.85 8.11 15.32
N ASP A 206 14.60 8.30 16.40
CA ASP A 206 15.76 7.48 16.71
C ASP A 206 15.39 6.16 17.43
N ASP A 207 14.13 5.99 17.82
CA ASP A 207 13.62 4.76 18.44
C ASP A 207 13.22 3.71 17.38
N TYR A 208 13.24 4.06 16.10
CA TYR A 208 12.83 3.18 14.99
C TYR A 208 14.05 2.65 14.25
N VAL A 209 14.05 1.36 13.99
CA VAL A 209 15.12 0.67 13.28
C VAL A 209 14.60 0.08 11.97
N HIS A 210 15.45 0.06 10.96
CA HIS A 210 15.17 -0.54 9.67
C HIS A 210 15.94 -1.84 9.55
N ILE A 211 15.23 -2.91 9.28
CA ILE A 211 15.78 -4.27 9.26
C ILE A 211 15.54 -4.87 7.88
N THR A 212 16.49 -5.65 7.42
CA THR A 212 16.42 -6.38 6.16
C THR A 212 17.06 -7.74 6.27
N SER A 213 16.85 -8.60 5.29
CA SER A 213 17.48 -9.92 5.21
C SER A 213 18.00 -10.18 3.80
N PHE A 214 19.23 -9.77 3.53
CA PHE A 214 19.90 -10.00 2.25
C PHE A 214 21.15 -10.85 2.42
N SER A 215 21.35 -11.80 1.51
CA SER A 215 22.49 -12.71 1.55
C SER A 215 23.76 -12.16 0.86
N HIS A 216 23.66 -11.01 0.15
CA HIS A 216 24.77 -10.48 -0.61
C HIS A 216 25.73 -9.60 0.21
N PHE A 217 25.36 -9.25 1.46
CA PHE A 217 26.26 -8.61 2.41
C PHE A 217 26.13 -9.26 3.80
N PRO A 218 27.11 -9.07 4.70
CA PRO A 218 27.16 -9.81 5.97
C PRO A 218 25.95 -9.57 6.85
N PHE A 219 25.44 -10.64 7.47
CA PHE A 219 24.46 -10.52 8.55
C PHE A 219 25.08 -9.83 9.78
N TYR A 220 24.22 -9.27 10.63
CA TYR A 220 24.58 -8.51 11.86
C TYR A 220 25.42 -7.27 11.59
N THR A 221 25.28 -6.71 10.42
CA THR A 221 25.90 -5.43 10.02
C THR A 221 24.86 -4.49 9.45
N GLU A 222 25.17 -3.21 9.43
CA GLU A 222 24.43 -2.25 8.63
C GLU A 222 24.96 -2.23 7.20
N GLY A 223 24.08 -2.44 6.25
CA GLY A 223 24.38 -2.40 4.84
C GLY A 223 23.53 -1.38 4.09
N LEU A 224 24.04 -0.91 2.96
CA LEU A 224 23.26 -0.14 2.01
C LEU A 224 22.27 -1.09 1.33
N LEU A 225 21.00 -0.76 1.39
CA LEU A 225 19.97 -1.50 0.68
C LEU A 225 19.88 -0.99 -0.76
N GLU A 226 20.37 -1.78 -1.71
CA GLU A 226 20.52 -1.41 -3.12
C GLU A 226 19.24 -1.72 -3.93
N VAL A 227 18.10 -1.22 -3.47
CA VAL A 227 16.84 -1.28 -4.20
C VAL A 227 16.47 0.10 -4.77
N PRO A 228 15.77 0.18 -5.93
CA PRO A 228 15.46 1.45 -6.58
C PRO A 228 14.74 2.46 -5.69
N ASP A 229 13.87 1.99 -4.80
CA ASP A 229 13.08 2.83 -3.91
C ASP A 229 13.89 3.37 -2.72
N ASN A 230 15.07 2.79 -2.44
CA ASN A 230 16.04 3.36 -1.50
C ASN A 230 16.90 4.45 -2.15
N TRP A 231 16.27 5.40 -2.81
CA TRP A 231 16.94 6.48 -3.53
C TRP A 231 17.78 7.40 -2.62
N GLU A 232 17.47 7.45 -1.33
CA GLU A 232 18.21 8.19 -0.30
C GLU A 232 19.45 7.45 0.19
N MET A 233 19.67 6.21 -0.26
CA MET A 233 20.79 5.36 0.15
C MET A 233 20.84 5.09 1.66
N ASN A 234 19.68 4.85 2.25
CA ASN A 234 19.56 4.50 3.66
C ASN A 234 20.20 3.14 3.93
N ARG A 235 20.69 2.98 5.16
CA ARG A 235 21.29 1.74 5.64
C ARG A 235 20.32 0.99 6.50
N PHE A 236 20.39 -0.34 6.44
CA PHE A 236 19.51 -1.27 7.12
C PHE A 236 20.34 -2.27 7.92
N HIS A 237 19.84 -2.65 9.08
CA HIS A 237 20.40 -3.77 9.84
C HIS A 237 20.05 -5.08 9.14
N ASN A 238 21.08 -5.82 8.74
CA ASN A 238 20.89 -7.08 8.04
C ASN A 238 20.93 -8.26 9.01
N VAL A 239 19.86 -9.04 9.04
CA VAL A 239 19.75 -10.23 9.90
C VAL A 239 19.34 -11.45 9.05
N PRO A 240 19.60 -12.68 9.53
CA PRO A 240 19.05 -13.87 8.90
C PRO A 240 17.52 -13.81 8.83
N LEU A 241 16.93 -14.38 7.77
CA LEU A 241 15.48 -14.31 7.56
C LEU A 241 14.67 -14.90 8.73
N ASP A 242 15.13 -16.00 9.30
CA ASP A 242 14.45 -16.61 10.46
C ASP A 242 14.47 -15.68 11.69
N GLU A 243 15.53 -14.90 11.85
CA GLU A 243 15.60 -13.92 12.94
C GLU A 243 14.74 -12.69 12.64
N LEU A 244 14.66 -12.26 11.39
CA LEU A 244 13.74 -11.19 10.98
C LEU A 244 12.30 -11.54 11.38
N ILE A 245 11.85 -12.76 11.06
CA ILE A 245 10.51 -13.21 11.44
C ILE A 245 10.34 -13.27 12.96
N GLN A 246 11.35 -13.76 13.70
CA GLN A 246 11.31 -13.78 15.16
C GLN A 246 11.22 -12.36 15.74
N ILE A 247 11.89 -11.38 15.15
CA ILE A 247 11.81 -9.97 15.56
C ILE A 247 10.38 -9.44 15.33
N MET A 248 9.77 -9.75 14.16
CA MET A 248 8.39 -9.36 13.88
C MET A 248 7.42 -10.01 14.87
N ASP A 249 7.54 -11.30 15.11
CA ASP A 249 6.72 -12.03 16.09
C ASP A 249 6.88 -11.45 17.49
N TYR A 250 8.11 -11.16 17.89
CA TYR A 250 8.39 -10.53 19.19
C TYR A 250 7.73 -9.16 19.28
N ALA A 251 7.88 -8.31 18.28
CA ALA A 251 7.28 -6.98 18.25
C ALA A 251 5.74 -7.07 18.40
N LEU A 252 5.09 -7.86 17.57
CA LEU A 252 3.63 -8.03 17.60
C LEU A 252 3.13 -8.58 18.94
N ASN A 253 3.79 -9.58 19.50
CA ASN A 253 3.42 -10.15 20.79
C ASN A 253 3.66 -9.19 21.99
N ASN A 254 4.47 -8.15 21.80
CA ASN A 254 4.72 -7.11 22.80
C ASN A 254 3.95 -5.80 22.51
N GLY A 255 3.00 -5.82 21.58
CA GLY A 255 2.10 -4.70 21.32
C GLY A 255 2.64 -3.64 20.34
N TYR A 256 3.72 -3.95 19.62
CA TYR A 256 4.27 -3.08 18.58
C TYR A 256 3.79 -3.54 17.21
N THR A 257 3.38 -2.61 16.37
CA THR A 257 3.11 -2.87 14.95
C THR A 257 4.42 -2.91 14.17
N VAL A 258 4.36 -3.38 12.93
CA VAL A 258 5.50 -3.45 12.02
C VAL A 258 5.11 -2.82 10.69
N ALA A 259 5.89 -1.87 10.21
CA ALA A 259 5.79 -1.40 8.83
C ALA A 259 6.57 -2.37 7.93
N TRP A 260 5.86 -2.99 6.99
CA TRP A 260 6.43 -3.95 6.07
C TRP A 260 6.39 -3.40 4.64
N ASP A 261 7.50 -3.50 3.95
CA ASP A 261 7.64 -3.23 2.53
C ASP A 261 8.09 -4.50 1.83
N GLY A 262 7.33 -4.95 0.84
CA GLY A 262 7.58 -6.19 0.13
C GLY A 262 7.06 -6.16 -1.29
N ASP A 263 7.52 -7.10 -2.12
CA ASP A 263 7.06 -7.26 -3.49
C ASP A 263 5.62 -7.79 -3.52
N VAL A 264 4.72 -7.02 -4.09
CA VAL A 264 3.30 -7.36 -4.30
C VAL A 264 3.02 -7.77 -5.75
N SER A 265 4.05 -7.86 -6.58
CA SER A 265 3.91 -8.25 -8.00
C SER A 265 3.80 -9.77 -8.19
N GLU A 266 4.09 -10.53 -7.15
CA GLU A 266 3.97 -11.99 -7.15
C GLU A 266 2.54 -12.44 -7.44
N ARG A 267 2.41 -13.50 -8.24
CA ARG A 267 1.10 -14.01 -8.67
C ARG A 267 0.22 -14.52 -7.56
N GLY A 268 0.85 -15.07 -6.52
CA GLY A 268 0.15 -15.54 -5.34
C GLY A 268 -0.42 -14.41 -4.49
N PHE A 269 -0.05 -13.14 -4.76
CA PHE A 269 -0.56 -11.98 -4.04
C PHE A 269 -1.94 -11.58 -4.59
N SER A 270 -2.99 -11.87 -3.83
CA SER A 270 -4.37 -11.59 -4.21
C SER A 270 -5.01 -10.57 -3.29
N HIS A 271 -5.03 -9.32 -3.72
CA HIS A 271 -5.73 -8.24 -3.00
C HIS A 271 -7.22 -8.55 -2.78
N ALA A 272 -7.87 -9.13 -3.81
CA ALA A 272 -9.30 -9.43 -3.76
C ALA A 272 -9.65 -10.50 -2.72
N ASN A 273 -8.73 -11.43 -2.45
CA ASN A 273 -8.93 -12.52 -1.50
C ASN A 273 -8.23 -12.26 -0.15
N GLY A 274 -7.45 -11.19 -0.04
CA GLY A 274 -6.71 -10.84 1.17
C GLY A 274 -5.64 -11.88 1.55
N VAL A 275 -5.03 -12.54 0.55
CA VAL A 275 -4.03 -13.57 0.77
C VAL A 275 -2.84 -13.41 -0.16
N ALA A 276 -1.67 -13.77 0.33
CA ALA A 276 -0.47 -13.96 -0.47
C ALA A 276 -0.05 -15.43 -0.34
N ILE A 277 -0.02 -16.13 -1.48
CA ILE A 277 0.31 -17.55 -1.53
C ILE A 277 1.51 -17.72 -2.42
N ASN A 278 2.51 -18.38 -1.91
CA ASN A 278 3.65 -18.75 -2.70
C ASN A 278 3.51 -20.21 -3.15
N PRO A 279 3.77 -20.54 -4.43
CA PRO A 279 3.65 -21.93 -4.89
C PRO A 279 4.71 -22.81 -4.24
N ASP A 280 4.32 -24.02 -3.87
CA ASP A 280 5.26 -25.06 -3.44
C ASP A 280 6.26 -25.34 -4.57
N LEU A 281 7.50 -24.93 -4.39
CA LEU A 281 8.55 -25.08 -5.40
C LEU A 281 8.87 -26.54 -5.71
N ALA A 282 8.84 -27.42 -4.72
CA ALA A 282 9.02 -28.85 -4.96
C ALA A 282 7.95 -29.38 -5.92
N ARG A 283 6.75 -28.82 -5.82
CA ARG A 283 5.64 -29.15 -6.73
C ARG A 283 5.81 -28.51 -8.10
N VAL A 284 6.30 -27.27 -8.17
CA VAL A 284 6.64 -26.60 -9.44
C VAL A 284 7.78 -27.34 -10.15
N GLU A 285 8.81 -27.74 -9.42
CA GLU A 285 9.92 -28.53 -9.95
C GLU A 285 9.48 -29.93 -10.41
N SER A 286 8.45 -30.50 -9.79
CA SER A 286 7.87 -31.79 -10.19
C SER A 286 6.99 -31.72 -11.44
N LEU A 287 6.63 -30.50 -11.90
CA LEU A 287 5.86 -30.32 -13.13
C LEU A 287 6.73 -30.67 -14.35
N ALA A 288 6.28 -31.62 -15.15
CA ALA A 288 7.01 -32.07 -16.33
C ALA A 288 6.73 -31.15 -17.54
N GLY A 289 7.80 -30.76 -18.24
CA GLY A 289 7.79 -30.22 -19.60
C GLY A 289 6.80 -29.09 -19.87
N THR A 290 5.66 -29.42 -20.49
CA THR A 290 4.64 -28.45 -20.92
C THR A 290 3.95 -27.72 -19.77
N ASP A 291 3.80 -28.35 -18.60
CA ASP A 291 3.13 -27.71 -17.47
C ASP A 291 4.05 -26.73 -16.75
N ARG A 292 5.34 -27.04 -16.69
CA ARG A 292 6.36 -26.10 -16.24
C ARG A 292 6.49 -24.90 -17.19
N ALA A 293 6.54 -25.14 -18.50
CA ALA A 293 6.56 -24.07 -19.50
C ALA A 293 5.28 -23.21 -19.48
N ARG A 294 4.12 -23.80 -19.18
CA ARG A 294 2.87 -23.07 -18.97
C ARG A 294 2.91 -22.27 -17.68
N PHE A 295 3.48 -22.81 -16.62
CA PHE A 295 3.68 -22.08 -15.37
C PHE A 295 4.62 -20.88 -15.59
N GLU A 296 5.77 -21.12 -16.23
CA GLU A 296 6.76 -20.07 -16.54
C GLU A 296 6.20 -19.03 -17.54
N ALA A 297 5.49 -19.48 -18.59
CA ALA A 297 4.83 -18.57 -19.56
C ALA A 297 3.64 -17.83 -18.93
N ALA A 298 2.98 -18.45 -17.98
CA ALA A 298 1.87 -17.86 -17.27
C ALA A 298 2.31 -16.81 -16.22
N GLN A 299 3.60 -16.61 -16.00
CA GLN A 299 4.12 -15.47 -15.22
C GLN A 299 3.77 -14.10 -15.85
N GLY A 300 3.14 -14.07 -17.01
CA GLY A 300 2.57 -12.87 -17.66
C GLY A 300 1.06 -12.84 -17.85
N ALA A 301 0.27 -13.90 -17.50
CA ALA A 301 -1.16 -13.99 -17.82
C ALA A 301 -2.04 -14.43 -16.61
N PRO A 302 -3.07 -13.65 -16.22
CA PRO A 302 -3.76 -13.80 -14.92
C PRO A 302 -4.58 -15.08 -14.71
N ALA A 303 -4.95 -15.82 -15.75
CA ALA A 303 -6.00 -16.85 -15.63
C ALA A 303 -5.54 -18.31 -15.60
N ALA A 304 -4.31 -18.63 -15.97
CA ALA A 304 -3.95 -20.01 -16.28
C ALA A 304 -3.45 -20.85 -15.10
N ASN A 305 -3.16 -20.26 -13.95
CA ASN A 305 -2.56 -20.93 -12.79
C ASN A 305 -3.36 -20.90 -11.50
N GLN A 306 -4.60 -20.46 -11.57
CA GLN A 306 -5.49 -20.41 -10.42
C GLN A 306 -5.59 -21.79 -9.72
N ALA A 307 -5.59 -22.88 -10.48
CA ALA A 307 -5.66 -24.24 -9.94
C ALA A 307 -4.42 -24.69 -9.13
N LEU A 308 -3.24 -24.10 -9.35
CA LEU A 308 -2.03 -24.37 -8.56
C LEU A 308 -2.06 -23.63 -7.21
N PHE A 309 -2.79 -22.52 -7.15
CA PHE A 309 -2.96 -21.70 -5.96
C PHE A 309 -4.25 -22.02 -5.19
N GLU A 310 -5.20 -22.72 -5.80
CA GLU A 310 -6.52 -23.02 -5.22
C GLU A 310 -6.56 -24.27 -4.33
N LYS A 311 -5.53 -25.11 -4.33
CA LYS A 311 -5.47 -26.26 -3.42
C LYS A 311 -4.60 -25.93 -2.22
N PRO A 312 -5.18 -25.85 -1.02
CA PRO A 312 -4.38 -25.75 0.19
C PRO A 312 -3.49 -27.00 0.28
N GLY A 313 -2.19 -26.79 0.14
CA GLY A 313 -1.20 -27.73 0.58
C GLY A 313 -1.19 -27.79 2.11
N PRO A 314 -0.60 -28.81 2.72
CA PRO A 314 -0.40 -28.82 4.16
C PRO A 314 0.47 -27.61 4.52
N GLU A 315 -0.03 -26.76 5.41
CA GLU A 315 0.61 -25.60 6.01
C GLU A 315 1.69 -24.93 5.14
N ILE A 316 1.26 -23.96 4.33
CA ILE A 316 2.21 -23.09 3.62
C ILE A 316 2.87 -22.22 4.70
N ASN A 317 4.11 -22.55 4.99
CA ASN A 317 4.95 -21.68 5.81
C ASN A 317 5.41 -20.51 4.93
N VAL A 318 4.67 -19.41 4.98
CA VAL A 318 4.94 -18.17 4.23
C VAL A 318 6.40 -17.73 4.39
N THR A 319 7.05 -18.10 5.51
CA THR A 319 8.44 -17.75 5.81
C THR A 319 9.48 -18.47 4.96
N GLN A 320 9.19 -19.65 4.39
CA GLN A 320 10.18 -20.36 3.56
C GLN A 320 10.34 -19.79 2.16
N GLU A 321 9.42 -19.04 1.71
CA GLU A 321 9.21 -18.74 0.29
C GLU A 321 9.67 -17.36 -0.10
N ILE A 322 9.81 -16.48 0.85
CA ILE A 322 10.46 -15.18 0.69
C ILE A 322 11.95 -15.35 0.29
N ARG A 323 12.54 -16.52 0.53
CA ARG A 323 13.98 -16.82 0.37
C ARG A 323 14.50 -16.93 -1.07
N GLN A 324 13.66 -17.02 -2.06
CA GLN A 324 14.13 -17.55 -3.35
C GLN A 324 14.37 -16.53 -4.44
N ASN A 325 13.86 -15.34 -4.37
CA ASN A 325 14.03 -14.35 -5.44
C ASN A 325 15.07 -13.26 -5.14
N GLY A 326 15.73 -13.27 -4.01
CA GLY A 326 16.89 -12.42 -3.72
C GLY A 326 16.60 -10.93 -3.54
N TYR A 327 15.31 -10.55 -3.48
CA TYR A 327 14.90 -9.15 -3.31
C TYR A 327 13.80 -9.05 -2.26
N GLU A 328 14.21 -9.01 -1.01
CA GLU A 328 13.27 -8.85 0.09
C GLU A 328 13.72 -7.75 1.01
N THR A 329 12.91 -6.72 1.04
CA THR A 329 13.08 -5.59 1.93
C THR A 329 11.98 -5.62 2.95
N PHE A 330 12.36 -5.77 4.20
CA PHE A 330 11.47 -5.54 5.32
C PHE A 330 11.88 -4.24 6.02
N VAL A 331 10.92 -3.40 6.26
CA VAL A 331 11.13 -2.11 6.94
C VAL A 331 10.38 -2.09 8.25
#